data_35c0b794f6b18957a4d1d51511c1b57c
#
_entry.id   35c0b794f6b18957a4d1d51511c1b57c
#
_cell.length_a   1.000
_cell.length_b   1.000
_cell.length_c   1.000
_cell.angle_alpha   90.00
_cell.angle_beta   90.00
_cell.angle_gamma   90.00
#
_symmetry.space_group_name_H-M   'P 1'
#
loop_
_entity.id
_entity.type
_entity.pdbx_description
1 polymer ?
#
loop_
_entity_poly.entity_id
_entity_poly.type
_entity_poly.pdbx_seq_one_letter_code
_entity_poly.pdbx_strand_id
1 'polypeptide(L)'
;MALFPLLRIKESHLRGTNDESLQTFAPLVERIKQDGKCLEGGILKVDSFINHQIDPTLLQSMSIEFVRRFANKDINKILTIEASGIAPAIMVGFLLNVPVVFAKKKKPSTMDNMLTTEVFSFTKNRAYTVCCSKDFLGKGDKVLFIDDFLANGNAAKGIIDLVKQAGAELSGMGFIVEKSFQHGGDFLRESGYQVESLAIIDSLDDCKITFKEKDKE
;
A
#
# COMPACT_ATOMS: atom_id res chain seq x y z
N MET A 1 -24.43 0.80 27.08
CA MET A 1 -23.13 0.30 26.61
C MET A 1 -23.43 -0.69 25.49
N ALA A 2 -23.50 -0.19 24.26
CA ALA A 2 -23.85 -1.01 23.10
C ALA A 2 -22.56 -1.65 22.58
N LEU A 3 -22.44 -2.99 22.71
CA LEU A 3 -21.40 -3.77 22.07
C LEU A 3 -21.60 -3.63 20.54
N PHE A 4 -20.63 -3.09 19.86
CA PHE A 4 -20.54 -3.19 18.39
C PHE A 4 -20.49 -4.69 18.02
N PRO A 5 -21.38 -5.18 17.16
CA PRO A 5 -21.23 -6.53 16.64
C PRO A 5 -19.95 -6.60 15.80
N LEU A 6 -19.03 -7.47 16.18
CA LEU A 6 -17.90 -7.89 15.35
C LEU A 6 -18.46 -8.24 13.96
N LEU A 7 -18.11 -7.44 12.97
CA LEU A 7 -18.42 -7.73 11.57
C LEU A 7 -17.69 -9.04 11.20
N ARG A 8 -18.39 -10.17 11.33
CA ARG A 8 -17.97 -11.42 10.69
C ARG A 8 -18.14 -11.22 9.18
N ILE A 9 -17.04 -10.95 8.48
CA ILE A 9 -17.01 -11.05 7.03
C ILE A 9 -17.42 -12.49 6.70
N LYS A 10 -18.56 -12.67 6.02
CA LYS A 10 -19.01 -14.00 5.61
C LYS A 10 -18.00 -14.58 4.63
N GLU A 11 -17.56 -15.80 4.84
CA GLU A 11 -16.61 -16.53 3.96
C GLU A 11 -17.01 -16.53 2.48
N SER A 12 -18.31 -16.35 2.17
CA SER A 12 -18.82 -16.24 0.80
C SER A 12 -18.31 -15.02 0.03
N HIS A 13 -17.77 -13.98 0.71
CA HIS A 13 -17.21 -12.79 0.08
C HIS A 13 -15.70 -12.89 -0.17
N LEU A 14 -15.05 -13.99 0.27
CA LEU A 14 -13.60 -14.18 0.19
C LEU A 14 -13.16 -15.07 -0.99
N ARG A 15 -14.09 -15.60 -1.79
CA ARG A 15 -13.74 -16.45 -2.93
C ARG A 15 -13.74 -15.63 -4.22
N GLY A 16 -12.60 -15.06 -4.58
CA GLY A 16 -12.34 -14.46 -5.89
C GLY A 16 -11.63 -15.45 -6.81
N THR A 17 -11.96 -15.44 -8.10
CA THR A 17 -11.30 -16.19 -9.15
C THR A 17 -9.93 -15.55 -9.52
N ASN A 18 -9.00 -16.37 -9.99
CA ASN A 18 -7.58 -16.07 -10.20
C ASN A 18 -7.21 -14.95 -11.22
N ASP A 19 -8.19 -14.19 -11.74
CA ASP A 19 -7.97 -13.20 -12.81
C ASP A 19 -8.29 -11.74 -12.40
N GLU A 20 -8.35 -11.46 -11.10
CA GLU A 20 -8.75 -10.14 -10.58
C GLU A 20 -7.59 -9.21 -10.19
N SER A 21 -6.33 -9.60 -10.36
CA SER A 21 -5.16 -8.89 -9.82
C SER A 21 -4.90 -7.49 -10.41
N LEU A 22 -5.52 -7.12 -11.52
CA LEU A 22 -5.44 -5.78 -12.12
C LEU A 22 -6.78 -5.03 -12.12
N GLN A 23 -7.77 -5.52 -11.37
CA GLN A 23 -9.07 -4.89 -11.34
C GLN A 23 -9.06 -3.65 -10.43
N THR A 24 -9.38 -2.49 -11.00
CA THR A 24 -9.50 -1.24 -10.23
C THR A 24 -10.72 -1.27 -9.30
N PHE A 25 -10.58 -0.68 -8.12
CA PHE A 25 -11.67 -0.57 -7.14
C PHE A 25 -12.54 0.65 -7.45
N ALA A 26 -13.72 0.41 -8.01
CA ALA A 26 -14.60 1.44 -8.53
C ALA A 26 -14.91 2.60 -7.54
N PRO A 27 -15.17 2.37 -6.23
CA PRO A 27 -15.42 3.48 -5.30
C PRO A 27 -14.25 4.45 -5.18
N LEU A 28 -13.00 3.97 -5.23
CA LEU A 28 -11.82 4.82 -5.21
C LEU A 28 -11.65 5.58 -6.53
N VAL A 29 -11.83 4.90 -7.66
CA VAL A 29 -11.74 5.51 -8.99
C VAL A 29 -12.73 6.66 -9.13
N GLU A 30 -13.99 6.45 -8.72
CA GLU A 30 -15.02 7.50 -8.77
C GLU A 30 -14.68 8.67 -7.84
N ARG A 31 -14.15 8.39 -6.64
CA ARG A 31 -13.71 9.44 -5.73
C ARG A 31 -12.55 10.27 -6.30
N ILE A 32 -11.57 9.61 -6.95
CA ILE A 32 -10.46 10.31 -7.61
C ILE A 32 -10.99 11.17 -8.77
N LYS A 33 -11.97 10.70 -9.55
CA LYS A 33 -12.59 11.49 -10.63
C LYS A 33 -13.32 12.74 -10.11
N GLN A 34 -13.98 12.62 -8.96
CA GLN A 34 -14.75 13.72 -8.35
C GLN A 34 -13.87 14.76 -7.69
N ASP A 35 -12.95 14.36 -6.84
CA ASP A 35 -12.23 15.22 -5.91
C ASP A 35 -10.71 15.25 -6.14
N GLY A 36 -10.17 14.32 -6.94
CA GLY A 36 -8.77 14.29 -7.32
C GLY A 36 -8.41 15.44 -8.26
N LYS A 37 -7.22 15.99 -8.08
CA LYS A 37 -6.71 17.06 -8.96
C LYS A 37 -5.39 16.65 -9.56
N CYS A 38 -5.26 16.85 -10.87
CA CYS A 38 -3.97 16.77 -11.53
C CYS A 38 -3.34 18.17 -11.53
N LEU A 39 -2.11 18.28 -11.03
CA LEU A 39 -1.32 19.49 -11.05
C LEU A 39 -0.22 19.39 -12.11
N GLU A 40 0.33 20.53 -12.52
CA GLU A 40 1.49 20.58 -13.41
C GLU A 40 2.64 19.70 -12.91
N GLY A 41 3.37 19.07 -13.83
CA GLY A 41 4.44 18.14 -13.49
C GLY A 41 3.98 16.71 -13.15
N GLY A 42 2.76 16.32 -13.52
CA GLY A 42 2.26 14.95 -13.33
C GLY A 42 2.00 14.59 -11.87
N ILE A 43 1.55 15.55 -11.06
CA ILE A 43 1.24 15.35 -9.64
C ILE A 43 -0.25 15.07 -9.49
N LEU A 44 -0.59 13.90 -8.96
CA LEU A 44 -1.94 13.59 -8.52
C LEU A 44 -2.14 14.03 -7.07
N LYS A 45 -3.08 14.94 -6.85
CA LYS A 45 -3.48 15.46 -5.54
C LYS A 45 -4.77 14.80 -5.07
N VAL A 46 -4.69 14.02 -4.00
CA VAL A 46 -5.79 13.28 -3.35
C VAL A 46 -5.81 13.54 -1.84
N ASP A 47 -5.26 14.66 -1.44
CA ASP A 47 -5.06 15.05 -0.05
C ASP A 47 -6.35 15.30 0.73
N SER A 48 -7.44 15.55 0.04
CA SER A 48 -8.75 15.78 0.66
C SER A 48 -9.45 14.53 1.19
N PHE A 49 -8.94 13.32 0.86
CA PHE A 49 -9.58 12.06 1.27
C PHE A 49 -8.64 10.88 1.52
N ILE A 50 -7.32 10.97 1.23
CA ILE A 50 -6.35 9.87 1.45
C ILE A 50 -5.24 10.25 2.43
N ASN A 51 -4.46 11.30 2.16
CA ASN A 51 -3.16 11.47 2.80
C ASN A 51 -2.91 12.81 3.52
N HIS A 52 -3.94 13.64 3.66
CA HIS A 52 -3.97 14.80 4.53
C HIS A 52 -5.26 14.82 5.36
N GLN A 53 -6.40 14.97 4.71
CA GLN A 53 -7.69 14.59 5.28
C GLN A 53 -7.99 13.15 4.84
N ILE A 54 -8.51 12.34 5.76
CA ILE A 54 -8.84 10.95 5.49
C ILE A 54 -10.36 10.79 5.54
N ASP A 55 -10.93 10.20 4.49
CA ASP A 55 -12.31 9.75 4.48
C ASP A 55 -12.37 8.34 5.12
N PRO A 56 -12.90 8.19 6.34
CA PRO A 56 -12.87 6.91 7.04
C PRO A 56 -13.76 5.85 6.40
N THR A 57 -14.84 6.24 5.73
CA THR A 57 -15.74 5.31 5.06
C THR A 57 -15.09 4.72 3.80
N LEU A 58 -14.46 5.59 3.00
CA LEU A 58 -13.69 5.15 1.84
C LEU A 58 -12.50 4.29 2.28
N LEU A 59 -11.77 4.72 3.31
CA LEU A 59 -10.64 3.96 3.85
C LEU A 59 -11.04 2.56 4.31
N GLN A 60 -12.17 2.43 5.01
CA GLN A 60 -12.71 1.12 5.40
C GLN A 60 -13.00 0.24 4.19
N SER A 61 -13.67 0.79 3.17
CA SER A 61 -14.02 0.06 1.95
C SER A 61 -12.77 -0.43 1.19
N MET A 62 -11.76 0.44 1.05
CA MET A 62 -10.46 0.11 0.47
C MET A 62 -9.74 -1.00 1.25
N SER A 63 -9.78 -0.94 2.57
CA SER A 63 -9.12 -1.93 3.42
C SER A 63 -9.80 -3.29 3.38
N ILE A 64 -11.13 -3.34 3.30
CA ILE A 64 -11.88 -4.58 3.06
C ILE A 64 -11.48 -5.19 1.70
N GLU A 65 -11.32 -4.36 0.68
CA GLU A 65 -10.88 -4.82 -0.65
C GLU A 65 -9.46 -5.38 -0.61
N PHE A 66 -8.52 -4.78 0.12
CA PHE A 66 -7.20 -5.37 0.32
C PHE A 66 -7.27 -6.72 1.02
N VAL A 67 -8.05 -6.84 2.11
CA VAL A 67 -8.25 -8.12 2.81
C VAL A 67 -8.80 -9.19 1.86
N ARG A 68 -9.73 -8.84 0.98
CA ARG A 68 -10.28 -9.74 -0.04
C ARG A 68 -9.21 -10.21 -1.03
N ARG A 69 -8.38 -9.29 -1.56
CA ARG A 69 -7.35 -9.59 -2.57
C ARG A 69 -6.22 -10.46 -2.02
N PHE A 70 -5.92 -10.34 -0.74
CA PHE A 70 -4.90 -11.14 -0.06
C PHE A 70 -5.46 -12.30 0.78
N ALA A 71 -6.74 -12.68 0.59
CA ALA A 71 -7.41 -13.70 1.39
C ALA A 71 -6.75 -15.11 1.31
N ASN A 72 -5.97 -15.37 0.25
CA ASN A 72 -5.23 -16.62 0.04
C ASN A 72 -3.82 -16.60 0.66
N LYS A 73 -3.43 -15.50 1.33
CA LYS A 73 -2.11 -15.34 1.94
C LYS A 73 -2.17 -15.54 3.44
N ASP A 74 -1.14 -16.17 3.95
CA ASP A 74 -0.90 -16.24 5.39
C ASP A 74 -0.17 -14.96 5.80
N ILE A 75 -0.85 -14.10 6.55
CA ILE A 75 -0.37 -12.78 6.95
C ILE A 75 -0.48 -12.69 8.47
N ASN A 76 0.61 -12.42 9.15
CA ASN A 76 0.63 -12.22 10.60
C ASN A 76 1.15 -10.83 11.01
N LYS A 77 1.52 -9.99 10.03
CA LYS A 77 2.02 -8.63 10.28
C LYS A 77 1.78 -7.70 9.09
N ILE A 78 1.38 -6.46 9.38
CA ILE A 78 1.35 -5.40 8.38
C ILE A 78 2.60 -4.54 8.54
N LEU A 79 3.22 -4.16 7.42
CA LEU A 79 4.31 -3.21 7.37
C LEU A 79 3.94 -2.04 6.46
N THR A 80 4.34 -0.84 6.83
CA THR A 80 4.16 0.37 6.02
C THR A 80 5.33 1.33 6.22
N ILE A 81 5.31 2.46 5.52
CA ILE A 81 6.26 3.56 5.73
C ILE A 81 5.50 4.81 6.17
N GLU A 82 6.06 5.54 7.17
CA GLU A 82 5.50 6.83 7.57
C GLU A 82 5.51 7.84 6.42
N ALA A 83 4.50 8.72 6.28
CA ALA A 83 3.35 8.87 7.17
C ALA A 83 2.05 8.35 6.53
N SER A 84 1.84 8.54 5.21
CA SER A 84 0.54 8.35 4.53
C SER A 84 0.05 6.90 4.50
N GLY A 85 0.98 5.93 4.47
CA GLY A 85 0.64 4.51 4.52
C GLY A 85 0.12 4.03 5.88
N ILE A 86 0.30 4.81 6.97
CA ILE A 86 -0.07 4.37 8.32
C ILE A 86 -1.58 4.16 8.45
N ALA A 87 -2.38 5.09 7.94
CA ALA A 87 -3.84 4.99 8.08
C ALA A 87 -4.43 3.74 7.41
N PRO A 88 -4.14 3.45 6.12
CA PRO A 88 -4.61 2.22 5.48
C PRO A 88 -4.01 0.97 6.12
N ALA A 89 -2.74 0.98 6.54
CA ALA A 89 -2.11 -0.15 7.21
C ALA A 89 -2.80 -0.49 8.55
N ILE A 90 -3.15 0.53 9.36
CA ILE A 90 -3.88 0.32 10.62
C ILE A 90 -5.25 -0.31 10.36
N MET A 91 -5.99 0.16 9.36
CA MET A 91 -7.31 -0.37 9.09
C MET A 91 -7.24 -1.82 8.57
N VAL A 92 -6.27 -2.14 7.70
CA VAL A 92 -6.04 -3.53 7.25
C VAL A 92 -5.61 -4.42 8.43
N GLY A 93 -4.68 -3.95 9.28
CA GLY A 93 -4.25 -4.67 10.47
C GLY A 93 -5.39 -4.92 11.46
N PHE A 94 -6.29 -3.94 11.64
CA PHE A 94 -7.50 -4.09 12.44
C PHE A 94 -8.43 -5.18 11.89
N LEU A 95 -8.67 -5.19 10.58
CA LEU A 95 -9.54 -6.19 9.93
C LEU A 95 -8.96 -7.61 9.99
N LEU A 96 -7.64 -7.76 9.86
CA LEU A 96 -6.94 -9.05 9.95
C LEU A 96 -6.61 -9.45 11.39
N ASN A 97 -6.79 -8.54 12.36
CA ASN A 97 -6.40 -8.72 13.76
C ASN A 97 -4.91 -9.06 13.92
N VAL A 98 -4.04 -8.32 13.22
CA VAL A 98 -2.59 -8.50 13.28
C VAL A 98 -1.88 -7.17 13.59
N PRO A 99 -0.69 -7.20 14.20
CA PRO A 99 0.05 -5.99 14.52
C PRO A 99 0.50 -5.24 13.26
N VAL A 100 0.60 -3.91 13.40
CA VAL A 100 1.07 -3.00 12.35
C VAL A 100 2.39 -2.37 12.77
N VAL A 101 3.39 -2.50 11.93
CA VAL A 101 4.71 -1.87 12.10
C VAL A 101 4.87 -0.80 11.01
N PHE A 102 5.37 0.36 11.35
CA PHE A 102 5.73 1.36 10.37
C PHE A 102 7.23 1.68 10.39
N ALA A 103 7.84 1.58 9.23
CA ALA A 103 9.21 1.98 9.02
C ALA A 103 9.31 3.51 9.03
N LYS A 104 10.37 4.03 9.62
CA LYS A 104 10.59 5.48 9.79
C LYS A 104 11.56 6.03 8.75
N LYS A 105 11.32 7.26 8.29
CA LYS A 105 12.18 7.97 7.33
C LYS A 105 13.39 8.66 7.97
N LYS A 106 13.57 8.49 9.28
CA LYS A 106 14.71 9.00 10.03
C LYS A 106 14.99 8.08 11.20
N LYS A 107 16.26 7.71 11.40
CA LYS A 107 16.65 6.90 12.55
C LYS A 107 16.37 7.69 13.85
N PRO A 108 15.51 7.18 14.75
CA PRO A 108 15.34 7.79 16.07
C PRO A 108 16.61 7.63 16.89
N SER A 109 16.96 8.65 17.68
CA SER A 109 18.13 8.62 18.58
C SER A 109 18.02 7.57 19.70
N THR A 110 16.82 7.08 19.95
CA THR A 110 16.48 6.15 21.04
C THR A 110 16.43 4.68 20.61
N MET A 111 16.76 4.34 19.36
CA MET A 111 16.66 2.98 18.83
C MET A 111 18.04 2.48 18.40
N ASP A 112 18.54 1.44 19.08
CA ASP A 112 19.87 0.86 18.82
C ASP A 112 19.83 -0.35 17.87
N ASN A 113 18.77 -1.17 17.92
CA ASN A 113 18.68 -2.42 17.16
C ASN A 113 17.84 -2.25 15.89
N MET A 114 18.41 -1.56 14.87
CA MET A 114 17.66 -1.16 13.67
C MET A 114 18.11 -1.90 12.42
N LEU A 115 17.13 -2.32 11.63
CA LEU A 115 17.28 -2.57 10.20
C LEU A 115 17.25 -1.23 9.47
N THR A 116 18.12 -1.03 8.50
CA THR A 116 18.20 0.23 7.75
C THR A 116 18.43 -0.04 6.27
N THR A 117 17.83 0.79 5.44
CA THR A 117 18.06 0.80 4.00
C THR A 117 17.99 2.21 3.45
N GLU A 118 18.65 2.48 2.35
CA GLU A 118 18.56 3.76 1.66
C GLU A 118 17.56 3.70 0.53
N VAL A 119 16.69 4.70 0.47
CA VAL A 119 15.67 4.85 -0.56
C VAL A 119 15.84 6.21 -1.24
N PHE A 120 15.83 6.22 -2.58
CA PHE A 120 15.88 7.46 -3.33
C PHE A 120 14.47 7.99 -3.58
N SER A 121 14.22 9.24 -3.18
CA SER A 121 12.99 9.97 -3.49
C SER A 121 13.17 10.81 -4.75
N PHE A 122 12.51 10.42 -5.84
CA PHE A 122 12.50 11.24 -7.06
C PHE A 122 11.81 12.59 -6.85
N THR A 123 10.71 12.62 -6.08
CA THR A 123 9.98 13.86 -5.81
C THR A 123 10.82 14.88 -5.06
N LYS A 124 11.71 14.43 -4.15
CA LYS A 124 12.59 15.29 -3.38
C LYS A 124 14.04 15.34 -3.90
N ASN A 125 14.32 14.58 -4.96
CA ASN A 125 15.63 14.38 -5.57
C ASN A 125 16.76 14.14 -4.54
N ARG A 126 16.49 13.28 -3.55
CA ARG A 126 17.46 12.94 -2.50
C ARG A 126 17.25 11.52 -1.96
N ALA A 127 18.34 10.91 -1.52
CA ALA A 127 18.28 9.70 -0.71
C ALA A 127 17.82 10.00 0.71
N TYR A 128 17.11 9.06 1.32
CA TYR A 128 16.77 9.08 2.73
C TYR A 128 16.82 7.67 3.30
N THR A 129 17.16 7.58 4.57
CA THR A 129 17.23 6.29 5.26
C THR A 129 15.83 5.88 5.73
N VAL A 130 15.43 4.66 5.38
CA VAL A 130 14.26 4.00 5.96
C VAL A 130 14.75 3.00 7.00
N CYS A 131 14.14 2.98 8.17
CA CYS A 131 14.55 2.11 9.25
C CYS A 131 13.37 1.49 9.99
N CYS A 132 13.59 0.28 10.50
CA CYS A 132 12.64 -0.49 11.30
C CYS A 132 13.38 -1.19 12.46
N SER A 133 12.75 -1.28 13.64
CA SER A 133 13.35 -2.03 14.74
C SER A 133 13.31 -3.55 14.47
N LYS A 134 14.42 -4.23 14.77
CA LYS A 134 14.49 -5.71 14.77
C LYS A 134 13.60 -6.34 15.84
N ASP A 135 13.21 -5.58 16.85
CA ASP A 135 12.32 -6.08 17.90
C ASP A 135 10.88 -6.29 17.40
N PHE A 136 10.52 -5.66 16.27
CA PHE A 136 9.18 -5.69 15.71
C PHE A 136 9.10 -6.33 14.31
N LEU A 137 10.24 -6.64 13.69
CA LEU A 137 10.30 -7.31 12.40
C LEU A 137 11.41 -8.35 12.41
N GLY A 138 11.06 -9.63 12.24
CA GLY A 138 11.99 -10.74 12.36
C GLY A 138 11.53 -12.04 11.71
N LYS A 139 12.32 -13.08 11.95
CA LYS A 139 12.06 -14.43 11.44
C LYS A 139 10.69 -14.95 11.91
N GLY A 140 9.91 -15.49 10.96
CA GLY A 140 8.56 -16.00 11.21
C GLY A 140 7.46 -14.97 10.94
N ASP A 141 7.83 -13.71 10.72
CA ASP A 141 6.86 -12.71 10.25
C ASP A 141 6.51 -12.95 8.78
N LYS A 142 5.22 -12.98 8.47
CA LYS A 142 4.62 -13.02 7.15
C LYS A 142 3.95 -11.70 6.89
N VAL A 143 4.64 -10.87 6.14
CA VAL A 143 4.38 -9.44 6.05
C VAL A 143 3.52 -9.11 4.82
N LEU A 144 2.44 -8.37 5.03
CA LEU A 144 1.77 -7.62 3.98
C LEU A 144 2.22 -6.15 4.06
N PHE A 145 2.83 -5.66 3.00
CA PHE A 145 3.17 -4.24 2.87
C PHE A 145 1.99 -3.45 2.32
N ILE A 146 1.59 -2.37 2.99
CA ILE A 146 0.50 -1.47 2.57
C ILE A 146 1.05 -0.04 2.50
N ASP A 147 0.81 0.66 1.37
CA ASP A 147 1.20 2.06 1.22
C ASP A 147 0.16 2.84 0.38
N ASP A 148 0.28 4.17 0.35
CA ASP A 148 -0.65 5.03 -0.38
C ASP A 148 -0.34 5.08 -1.88
N PHE A 149 0.92 5.22 -2.29
CA PHE A 149 1.32 5.37 -3.69
C PHE A 149 2.41 4.39 -4.13
N LEU A 150 2.21 3.79 -5.30
CA LEU A 150 3.25 3.09 -6.05
C LEU A 150 3.62 3.92 -7.28
N ALA A 151 4.84 4.45 -7.27
CA ALA A 151 5.45 5.24 -8.34
C ALA A 151 6.56 4.42 -9.02
N ASN A 152 7.82 4.80 -8.87
CA ASN A 152 8.97 4.04 -9.38
C ASN A 152 9.32 2.80 -8.53
N GLY A 153 8.57 2.53 -7.47
CA GLY A 153 8.77 1.36 -6.61
C GLY A 153 9.94 1.45 -5.63
N ASN A 154 10.58 2.62 -5.47
CA ASN A 154 11.75 2.72 -4.61
C ASN A 154 11.44 2.48 -3.13
N ALA A 155 10.31 2.96 -2.63
CA ALA A 155 9.85 2.65 -1.27
C ALA A 155 9.64 1.14 -1.07
N ALA A 156 8.98 0.49 -2.03
CA ALA A 156 8.78 -0.96 -2.01
C ALA A 156 10.10 -1.74 -2.04
N LYS A 157 11.08 -1.32 -2.86
CA LYS A 157 12.43 -1.91 -2.88
C LYS A 157 13.13 -1.79 -1.52
N GLY A 158 12.99 -0.66 -0.86
CA GLY A 158 13.51 -0.47 0.50
C GLY A 158 12.84 -1.41 1.51
N ILE A 159 11.52 -1.60 1.41
CA ILE A 159 10.79 -2.55 2.26
C ILE A 159 11.23 -4.00 1.98
N ILE A 160 11.40 -4.39 0.72
CA ILE A 160 11.91 -5.71 0.36
C ILE A 160 13.26 -5.96 1.04
N ASP A 161 14.16 -4.97 1.02
CA ASP A 161 15.47 -5.09 1.67
C ASP A 161 15.34 -5.22 3.20
N LEU A 162 14.51 -4.40 3.86
CA LEU A 162 14.29 -4.50 5.30
C LEU A 162 13.71 -5.87 5.70
N VAL A 163 12.74 -6.38 4.95
CA VAL A 163 12.13 -7.70 5.19
C VAL A 163 13.16 -8.82 5.03
N LYS A 164 14.03 -8.74 4.01
CA LYS A 164 15.15 -9.68 3.81
C LYS A 164 16.16 -9.61 4.95
N GLN A 165 16.57 -8.41 5.38
CA GLN A 165 17.48 -8.23 6.52
C GLN A 165 16.90 -8.80 7.82
N ALA A 166 15.58 -8.72 8.00
CA ALA A 166 14.87 -9.29 9.14
C ALA A 166 14.79 -10.83 9.11
N GLY A 167 14.99 -11.45 7.95
CA GLY A 167 14.71 -12.88 7.73
C GLY A 167 13.21 -13.19 7.75
N ALA A 168 12.38 -12.19 7.48
CA ALA A 168 10.93 -12.29 7.35
C ALA A 168 10.51 -12.65 5.92
N GLU A 169 9.25 -13.03 5.73
CA GLU A 169 8.63 -13.31 4.44
C GLU A 169 7.77 -12.13 4.01
N LEU A 170 7.88 -11.71 2.74
CA LEU A 170 6.97 -10.72 2.15
C LEU A 170 5.86 -11.44 1.40
N SER A 171 4.66 -11.51 2.00
CA SER A 171 3.51 -12.24 1.47
C SER A 171 2.81 -11.49 0.33
N GLY A 172 2.95 -10.16 0.28
CA GLY A 172 2.39 -9.33 -0.79
C GLY A 172 2.54 -7.84 -0.52
N MET A 173 2.11 -7.04 -1.50
CA MET A 173 2.14 -5.57 -1.45
C MET A 173 0.81 -4.99 -1.93
N GLY A 174 0.21 -4.10 -1.15
CA GLY A 174 -1.01 -3.37 -1.48
C GLY A 174 -0.77 -1.87 -1.57
N PHE A 175 -1.25 -1.24 -2.63
CA PHE A 175 -1.16 0.20 -2.85
C PHE A 175 -2.54 0.80 -3.14
N ILE A 176 -2.83 1.96 -2.56
CA ILE A 176 -4.07 2.65 -2.87
C ILE A 176 -4.05 3.12 -4.32
N VAL A 177 -2.98 3.81 -4.73
CA VAL A 177 -2.84 4.35 -6.09
C VAL A 177 -1.52 3.91 -6.70
N GLU A 178 -1.56 3.35 -7.90
CA GLU A 178 -0.40 3.06 -8.74
C GLU A 178 -0.33 4.03 -9.91
N LYS A 179 0.84 4.55 -10.19
CA LYS A 179 1.15 5.30 -11.42
C LYS A 179 1.86 4.36 -12.39
N SER A 180 1.10 3.70 -13.29
CA SER A 180 1.64 2.67 -14.19
C SER A 180 2.74 3.20 -15.11
N PHE A 181 2.62 4.45 -15.55
CA PHE A 181 3.61 5.14 -16.38
C PHE A 181 4.99 5.35 -15.71
N GLN A 182 5.12 5.02 -14.43
CA GLN A 182 6.40 5.04 -13.70
C GLN A 182 7.01 3.63 -13.51
N HIS A 183 6.34 2.58 -13.99
CA HIS A 183 6.81 1.20 -14.09
C HIS A 183 7.23 0.51 -12.80
N GLY A 184 6.95 1.08 -11.63
CA GLY A 184 7.28 0.42 -10.35
C GLY A 184 6.47 -0.85 -10.12
N GLY A 185 5.19 -0.84 -10.52
CA GLY A 185 4.31 -2.00 -10.42
C GLY A 185 4.75 -3.15 -11.32
N ASP A 186 5.09 -2.84 -12.56
CA ASP A 186 5.57 -3.83 -13.54
C ASP A 186 6.83 -4.52 -13.02
N PHE A 187 7.82 -3.72 -12.59
CA PHE A 187 9.06 -4.24 -12.01
C PHE A 187 8.82 -5.18 -10.81
N LEU A 188 7.91 -4.83 -9.91
CA LEU A 188 7.64 -5.66 -8.73
C LEU A 188 6.93 -6.97 -9.10
N ARG A 189 5.96 -6.92 -10.02
CA ARG A 189 5.25 -8.11 -10.52
C ARG A 189 6.18 -9.04 -11.29
N GLU A 190 7.03 -8.52 -12.18
CA GLU A 190 8.06 -9.26 -12.90
C GLU A 190 9.10 -9.89 -11.95
N SER A 191 9.34 -9.26 -10.81
CA SER A 191 10.19 -9.81 -9.74
C SER A 191 9.49 -10.91 -8.92
N GLY A 192 8.25 -11.31 -9.26
CA GLY A 192 7.51 -12.39 -8.65
C GLY A 192 6.71 -12.02 -7.40
N TYR A 193 6.56 -10.74 -7.09
CA TYR A 193 5.73 -10.31 -5.96
C TYR A 193 4.26 -10.17 -6.37
N GLN A 194 3.34 -10.58 -5.48
CA GLN A 194 1.94 -10.21 -5.62
C GLN A 194 1.78 -8.73 -5.27
N VAL A 195 1.35 -7.93 -6.25
CA VAL A 195 1.14 -6.49 -6.12
C VAL A 195 -0.28 -6.15 -6.51
N GLU A 196 -1.03 -5.62 -5.55
CA GLU A 196 -2.42 -5.20 -5.72
C GLU A 196 -2.52 -3.68 -5.60
N SER A 197 -3.12 -3.06 -6.60
CA SER A 197 -3.34 -1.61 -6.63
C SER A 197 -4.83 -1.31 -6.81
N LEU A 198 -5.42 -0.49 -5.92
CA LEU A 198 -6.85 -0.22 -5.96
C LEU A 198 -7.25 0.74 -7.08
N ALA A 199 -6.39 1.68 -7.44
CA ALA A 199 -6.53 2.52 -8.62
C ALA A 199 -5.22 2.57 -9.39
N ILE A 200 -5.29 2.40 -10.70
CA ILE A 200 -4.11 2.45 -11.59
C ILE A 200 -4.28 3.64 -12.52
N ILE A 201 -3.39 4.62 -12.38
CA ILE A 201 -3.32 5.82 -13.21
C ILE A 201 -2.38 5.54 -14.37
N ASP A 202 -2.92 5.61 -15.56
CA ASP A 202 -2.17 5.35 -16.79
C ASP A 202 -1.41 6.57 -17.31
N SER A 203 -1.98 7.76 -17.15
CA SER A 203 -1.31 9.02 -17.47
C SER A 203 -1.87 10.18 -16.63
N LEU A 204 -1.04 11.22 -16.50
CA LEU A 204 -1.39 12.54 -15.93
C LEU A 204 -1.04 13.67 -16.89
N ASP A 205 -1.02 13.38 -18.19
CA ASP A 205 -0.68 14.33 -19.24
C ASP A 205 -1.76 15.41 -19.39
N ASP A 206 -1.36 16.60 -19.76
CA ASP A 206 -2.25 17.76 -19.92
C ASP A 206 -3.16 18.01 -18.70
N CYS A 207 -2.67 17.69 -17.51
CA CYS A 207 -3.45 17.77 -16.26
C CYS A 207 -4.75 16.95 -16.29
N LYS A 208 -4.78 15.87 -17.06
CA LYS A 208 -5.91 14.92 -17.11
C LYS A 208 -5.53 13.63 -16.40
N ILE A 209 -6.47 13.10 -15.61
CA ILE A 209 -6.29 11.81 -14.94
C ILE A 209 -6.85 10.72 -15.84
N THR A 210 -5.98 9.89 -16.42
CA THR A 210 -6.37 8.73 -17.21
C THR A 210 -6.15 7.48 -16.39
N PHE A 211 -7.15 6.63 -16.28
CA PHE A 211 -7.05 5.34 -15.59
C PHE A 211 -6.74 4.24 -16.60
N LYS A 212 -5.98 3.23 -16.15
CA LYS A 212 -5.77 2.04 -16.94
C LYS A 212 -7.12 1.35 -17.18
N GLU A 213 -7.54 1.25 -18.44
CA GLU A 213 -8.73 0.51 -18.83
C GLU A 213 -8.45 -1.00 -18.75
N LYS A 214 -9.52 -1.78 -18.52
CA LYS A 214 -9.43 -3.22 -18.74
C LYS A 214 -9.10 -3.47 -20.20
N ASP A 215 -8.13 -4.35 -20.45
CA ASP A 215 -7.97 -4.92 -21.79
C ASP A 215 -9.32 -5.54 -22.17
N LYS A 216 -9.93 -4.98 -23.20
CA LYS A 216 -11.16 -5.57 -23.80
C LYS A 216 -10.72 -6.84 -24.51
N GLU A 217 -10.94 -7.99 -23.91
CA GLU A 217 -10.94 -9.27 -24.63
C GLU A 217 -12.05 -9.30 -25.69
#